data_8e26caa9fbe6037403c083b4613798d3
#
_entry.id   8e26caa9fbe6037403c083b4613798d3
#
_cell.length_a   1.000
_cell.length_b   1.000
_cell.length_c   1.000
_cell.angle_alpha   90.00
_cell.angle_beta   90.00
_cell.angle_gamma   90.00
#
_symmetry.space_group_name_H-M   'P 1'
#
loop_
_entity.id
_entity.type
_entity.pdbx_description
1 polymer ?
#
loop_
_entity_poly.entity_id
_entity_poly.type
_entity_poly.pdbx_seq_one_letter_code
_entity_poly.pdbx_strand_id
1 'polypeptide(L)'
;EMSASLVGSEMCIRDRYVPCEVCHGKRYNRETLEVRFKGKSIADVLDMTINRAVEFFENVPQILNKIKVIQEVGLGYIKLGQSSTTLSGGESQRVKLATELSKRDTGKTLYILDEPTTGLHFEDIRVLMNVLNKLVDKGNTVIVIEHNLDVIKMADYIIDMGPEGGKGGGELLSCGTPAVSYTHLRAHETSAHL
;
A
#
# COMPACT_ATOMS: atom_id res chain seq x y z
N GLU A 1 -1.48 -31.45 -29.85
CA GLU A 1 -2.85 -31.33 -29.27
C GLU A 1 -2.93 -31.59 -27.76
N MET A 2 -1.93 -32.22 -27.14
CA MET A 2 -1.93 -32.42 -25.69
C MET A 2 -1.34 -31.29 -24.84
N SER A 3 -0.60 -30.37 -25.45
CA SER A 3 0.05 -29.27 -24.71
C SER A 3 -0.90 -28.12 -24.27
N ALA A 4 -1.97 -27.86 -25.02
CA ALA A 4 -2.92 -26.81 -24.71
C ALA A 4 -3.85 -27.13 -23.51
N SER A 5 -4.17 -28.42 -23.32
CA SER A 5 -4.99 -28.87 -22.19
C SER A 5 -4.23 -28.90 -20.87
N LEU A 6 -2.91 -29.13 -20.92
CA LEU A 6 -2.04 -29.11 -19.74
C LEU A 6 -1.77 -27.69 -19.23
N VAL A 7 -1.66 -26.70 -20.13
CA VAL A 7 -1.45 -25.30 -19.74
C VAL A 7 -2.66 -24.75 -18.98
N GLY A 8 -3.88 -25.09 -19.41
CA GLY A 8 -5.11 -24.68 -18.69
C GLY A 8 -5.27 -25.36 -17.33
N SER A 9 -4.88 -26.62 -17.20
CA SER A 9 -4.92 -27.34 -15.91
C SER A 9 -3.81 -26.90 -14.95
N GLU A 10 -2.63 -26.57 -15.44
CA GLU A 10 -1.55 -26.03 -14.61
C GLU A 10 -1.86 -24.63 -14.07
N MET A 11 -2.49 -23.76 -14.84
CA MET A 11 -2.96 -22.46 -14.34
C MET A 11 -4.01 -22.62 -13.23
N CYS A 12 -4.96 -23.53 -13.40
CA CYS A 12 -5.96 -23.82 -12.36
C CYS A 12 -5.33 -24.46 -11.09
N ILE A 13 -4.24 -25.22 -11.22
CA ILE A 13 -3.54 -25.84 -10.08
C ILE A 13 -2.66 -24.82 -9.33
N ARG A 14 -2.04 -23.86 -10.02
CA ARG A 14 -1.21 -22.82 -9.40
C ARG A 14 -2.02 -21.87 -8.50
N ASP A 15 -3.28 -21.65 -8.79
CA ASP A 15 -4.16 -20.77 -8.02
C ASP A 15 -4.90 -21.51 -6.89
N ARG A 16 -4.77 -22.83 -6.77
CA ARG A 16 -5.37 -23.61 -5.69
C ARG A 16 -4.38 -23.83 -4.57
N TYR A 17 -4.54 -23.05 -3.50
CA TYR A 17 -3.89 -23.34 -2.22
C TYR A 17 -4.51 -24.60 -1.61
N VAL A 18 -3.80 -25.72 -1.68
CA VAL A 18 -4.17 -26.94 -0.97
C VAL A 18 -3.53 -26.88 0.43
N PRO A 19 -4.34 -26.91 1.51
CA PRO A 19 -3.78 -26.99 2.85
C PRO A 19 -2.87 -28.21 3.00
N CYS A 20 -1.69 -28.00 3.56
CA CYS A 20 -0.78 -29.11 3.85
C CYS A 20 -1.44 -30.08 4.85
N GLU A 21 -1.49 -31.36 4.52
CA GLU A 21 -2.11 -32.41 5.35
C GLU A 21 -1.41 -32.58 6.71
N VAL A 22 -0.11 -32.25 6.79
CA VAL A 22 0.68 -32.39 8.01
C VAL A 22 0.49 -31.21 8.97
N CYS A 23 0.55 -29.99 8.46
CA CYS A 23 0.48 -28.78 9.30
C CYS A 23 -0.91 -28.11 9.29
N HIS A 24 -1.86 -28.56 8.44
CA HIS A 24 -3.20 -28.01 8.29
C HIS A 24 -3.22 -26.46 8.16
N GLY A 25 -2.29 -25.92 7.39
CA GLY A 25 -2.15 -24.47 7.18
C GLY A 25 -1.36 -23.72 8.26
N LYS A 26 -0.90 -24.37 9.32
CA LYS A 26 -0.14 -23.74 10.41
C LYS A 26 1.31 -23.40 10.07
N ARG A 27 1.81 -23.82 8.89
CA ARG A 27 3.15 -23.59 8.33
C ARG A 27 4.31 -24.27 9.10
N TYR A 28 4.09 -24.75 10.31
CA TYR A 28 5.10 -25.31 11.21
C TYR A 28 4.70 -26.70 11.67
N ASN A 29 5.70 -27.53 11.96
CA ASN A 29 5.50 -28.87 12.55
C ASN A 29 5.07 -28.76 14.02
N ARG A 30 4.64 -29.90 14.58
CA ARG A 30 4.12 -29.96 15.96
C ARG A 30 5.15 -29.51 17.00
N GLU A 31 6.39 -29.95 16.85
CA GLU A 31 7.49 -29.64 17.77
C GLU A 31 7.76 -28.12 17.84
N THR A 32 7.81 -27.44 16.67
CA THR A 32 7.95 -25.98 16.60
C THR A 32 6.76 -25.26 17.26
N LEU A 33 5.56 -25.81 17.16
CA LEU A 33 4.34 -25.23 17.74
C LEU A 33 4.25 -25.39 19.26
N GLU A 34 5.09 -26.26 19.87
CA GLU A 34 5.19 -26.40 21.33
C GLU A 34 5.95 -25.23 21.97
N VAL A 35 6.84 -24.57 21.21
CA VAL A 35 7.56 -23.38 21.68
C VAL A 35 6.58 -22.21 21.81
N ARG A 36 6.56 -21.58 22.98
CA ARG A 36 5.63 -20.49 23.28
C ARG A 36 6.33 -19.24 23.81
N PHE A 37 5.88 -18.10 23.33
CA PHE A 37 6.24 -16.79 23.86
C PHE A 37 4.97 -16.09 24.36
N LYS A 38 4.96 -15.66 25.62
CA LYS A 38 3.75 -15.13 26.31
C LYS A 38 2.51 -16.03 26.10
N GLY A 39 2.71 -17.37 26.16
CA GLY A 39 1.64 -18.36 25.99
C GLY A 39 1.16 -18.61 24.56
N LYS A 40 1.74 -17.96 23.56
CA LYS A 40 1.38 -18.08 22.14
C LYS A 40 2.44 -18.83 21.35
N SER A 41 2.03 -19.75 20.47
CA SER A 41 2.89 -20.37 19.47
C SER A 41 3.15 -19.43 18.30
N ILE A 42 4.11 -19.76 17.44
CA ILE A 42 4.37 -18.95 16.22
C ILE A 42 3.14 -18.92 15.30
N ALA A 43 2.35 -19.98 15.22
CA ALA A 43 1.13 -19.99 14.43
C ALA A 43 0.07 -19.02 15.01
N ASP A 44 -0.08 -18.97 16.33
CA ASP A 44 -0.98 -18.03 17.01
C ASP A 44 -0.54 -16.59 16.75
N VAL A 45 0.78 -16.33 16.76
CA VAL A 45 1.34 -15.00 16.47
C VAL A 45 1.09 -14.60 15.02
N LEU A 46 1.28 -15.50 14.07
CA LEU A 46 1.02 -15.22 12.66
C LEU A 46 -0.48 -15.01 12.36
N ASP A 47 -1.36 -15.56 13.17
CA ASP A 47 -2.83 -15.35 13.04
C ASP A 47 -3.30 -14.05 13.71
N MET A 48 -2.44 -13.35 14.46
CA MET A 48 -2.77 -12.04 15.02
C MET A 48 -2.85 -10.98 13.94
N THR A 49 -3.78 -10.03 14.11
CA THR A 49 -3.76 -8.78 13.35
C THR A 49 -2.56 -7.93 13.78
N ILE A 50 -2.12 -7.02 12.90
CA ILE A 50 -1.02 -6.07 13.22
C ILE A 50 -1.33 -5.27 14.48
N ASN A 51 -2.59 -4.80 14.68
CA ASN A 51 -2.97 -4.07 15.89
C ASN A 51 -2.71 -4.91 17.16
N ARG A 52 -3.15 -6.17 17.17
CA ARG A 52 -2.92 -7.07 18.30
C ARG A 52 -1.44 -7.41 18.49
N ALA A 53 -0.70 -7.53 17.40
CA ALA A 53 0.73 -7.81 17.44
C ALA A 53 1.52 -6.63 18.03
N VAL A 54 1.13 -5.39 17.76
CA VAL A 54 1.73 -4.18 18.34
C VAL A 54 1.61 -4.22 19.88
N GLU A 55 0.43 -4.54 20.40
CA GLU A 55 0.22 -4.69 21.85
C GLU A 55 1.00 -5.89 22.41
N PHE A 56 0.99 -7.02 21.72
CA PHE A 56 1.67 -8.23 22.16
C PHE A 56 3.19 -8.07 22.25
N PHE A 57 3.80 -7.33 21.31
CA PHE A 57 5.24 -7.08 21.23
C PHE A 57 5.67 -5.72 21.80
N GLU A 58 4.84 -5.06 22.63
CA GLU A 58 5.14 -3.73 23.21
C GLU A 58 6.53 -3.65 23.87
N ASN A 59 6.97 -4.74 24.52
CA ASN A 59 8.26 -4.83 25.22
C ASN A 59 9.39 -5.43 24.36
N VAL A 60 9.19 -5.56 23.05
CA VAL A 60 10.19 -6.08 22.10
C VAL A 60 10.45 -5.06 21.00
N PRO A 61 11.28 -4.03 21.25
CA PRO A 61 11.45 -2.88 20.34
C PRO A 61 11.86 -3.26 18.92
N GLN A 62 12.68 -4.32 18.77
CA GLN A 62 13.14 -4.78 17.46
C GLN A 62 12.00 -5.27 16.54
N ILE A 63 10.97 -5.87 17.12
CA ILE A 63 9.76 -6.31 16.39
C ILE A 63 8.78 -5.15 16.31
N LEU A 64 8.52 -4.48 17.44
CA LEU A 64 7.56 -3.40 17.56
C LEU A 64 7.78 -2.31 16.50
N ASN A 65 9.02 -1.84 16.34
CA ASN A 65 9.35 -0.79 15.39
C ASN A 65 8.99 -1.16 13.93
N LYS A 66 9.09 -2.44 13.57
CA LYS A 66 8.75 -2.92 12.22
C LYS A 66 7.25 -3.04 12.00
N ILE A 67 6.52 -3.61 12.97
CA ILE A 67 5.07 -3.82 12.83
C ILE A 67 4.29 -2.52 13.00
N LYS A 68 4.80 -1.58 13.82
CA LYS A 68 4.19 -0.27 14.02
C LYS A 68 4.13 0.55 12.73
N VAL A 69 5.16 0.47 11.88
CA VAL A 69 5.15 1.15 10.58
C VAL A 69 4.04 0.59 9.68
N ILE A 70 3.76 -0.73 9.73
CA ILE A 70 2.65 -1.34 8.99
C ILE A 70 1.30 -0.84 9.54
N GLN A 71 1.18 -0.66 10.84
CA GLN A 71 -0.01 -0.05 11.47
C GLN A 71 -0.18 1.41 11.01
N GLU A 72 0.90 2.18 10.96
CA GLU A 72 0.90 3.60 10.58
C GLU A 72 0.45 3.84 9.13
N VAL A 73 0.65 2.87 8.24
CA VAL A 73 0.13 2.93 6.85
C VAL A 73 -1.33 2.44 6.75
N GLY A 74 -2.04 2.28 7.86
CA GLY A 74 -3.45 1.88 7.89
C GLY A 74 -3.71 0.39 7.70
N LEU A 75 -2.69 -0.46 7.83
CA LEU A 75 -2.81 -1.92 7.67
C LEU A 75 -2.89 -2.66 9.01
N GLY A 76 -3.44 -2.01 10.05
CA GLY A 76 -3.58 -2.60 11.38
C GLY A 76 -4.47 -3.84 11.45
N TYR A 77 -5.37 -4.01 10.50
CA TYR A 77 -6.34 -5.10 10.43
C TYR A 77 -5.82 -6.38 9.77
N ILE A 78 -4.77 -6.30 8.94
CA ILE A 78 -4.21 -7.48 8.28
C ILE A 78 -3.51 -8.39 9.30
N LYS A 79 -3.46 -9.70 9.00
CA LYS A 79 -2.74 -10.66 9.84
C LYS A 79 -1.25 -10.67 9.52
N LEU A 80 -0.39 -10.87 10.53
CA LEU A 80 1.05 -11.03 10.35
C LEU A 80 1.41 -12.12 9.34
N GLY A 81 0.66 -13.23 9.37
CA GLY A 81 0.84 -14.37 8.48
C GLY A 81 0.02 -14.31 7.19
N GLN A 82 -0.59 -13.18 6.84
CA GLN A 82 -1.38 -13.07 5.62
C GLN A 82 -0.53 -13.28 4.37
N SER A 83 -1.05 -14.06 3.41
CA SER A 83 -0.37 -14.28 2.14
C SER A 83 -0.41 -13.01 1.29
N SER A 84 0.70 -12.69 0.63
CA SER A 84 0.77 -11.54 -0.30
C SER A 84 -0.25 -11.62 -1.44
N THR A 85 -0.64 -12.84 -1.84
CA THR A 85 -1.63 -13.07 -2.90
C THR A 85 -3.06 -12.74 -2.47
N THR A 86 -3.32 -12.58 -1.18
CA THR A 86 -4.63 -12.20 -0.63
C THR A 86 -4.75 -10.71 -0.35
N LEU A 87 -3.66 -9.95 -0.56
CA LEU A 87 -3.66 -8.50 -0.43
C LEU A 87 -4.20 -7.86 -1.70
N SER A 88 -5.03 -6.83 -1.52
CA SER A 88 -5.44 -5.96 -2.62
C SER A 88 -4.25 -5.16 -3.18
N GLY A 89 -4.40 -4.57 -4.36
CA GLY A 89 -3.38 -3.71 -4.96
C GLY A 89 -2.96 -2.57 -4.04
N GLY A 90 -3.94 -1.87 -3.44
CA GLY A 90 -3.67 -0.78 -2.49
C GLY A 90 -3.00 -1.23 -1.19
N GLU A 91 -3.38 -2.40 -0.64
CA GLU A 91 -2.71 -2.98 0.53
C GLU A 91 -1.26 -3.32 0.22
N SER A 92 -1.00 -3.92 -0.95
CA SER A 92 0.35 -4.24 -1.41
C SER A 92 1.22 -3.00 -1.58
N GLN A 93 0.68 -1.90 -2.12
CA GLN A 93 1.38 -0.62 -2.20
C GLN A 93 1.70 -0.06 -0.82
N ARG A 94 0.74 -0.09 0.12
CA ARG A 94 0.97 0.38 1.49
C ARG A 94 2.02 -0.45 2.24
N VAL A 95 2.09 -1.77 2.02
CA VAL A 95 3.17 -2.60 2.55
C VAL A 95 4.54 -2.17 2.01
N LYS A 96 4.64 -1.86 0.71
CA LYS A 96 5.86 -1.32 0.11
C LYS A 96 6.24 0.02 0.74
N LEU A 97 5.28 0.94 0.91
CA LEU A 97 5.50 2.21 1.59
C LEU A 97 5.97 2.03 3.03
N ALA A 98 5.37 1.11 3.79
CA ALA A 98 5.82 0.77 5.14
C ALA A 98 7.28 0.30 5.16
N THR A 99 7.68 -0.49 4.15
CA THR A 99 9.06 -0.94 4.00
C THR A 99 10.01 0.23 3.77
N GLU A 100 9.64 1.19 2.91
CA GLU A 100 10.43 2.39 2.68
C GLU A 100 10.53 3.29 3.92
N LEU A 101 9.41 3.50 4.63
CA LEU A 101 9.39 4.26 5.88
C LEU A 101 10.26 3.65 6.99
N SER A 102 10.42 2.33 7.00
CA SER A 102 11.24 1.62 7.99
C SER A 102 12.74 1.69 7.71
N LYS A 103 13.13 2.09 6.49
CA LYS A 103 14.54 2.27 6.13
C LYS A 103 15.11 3.52 6.79
N ARG A 104 16.43 3.52 6.99
CA ARG A 104 17.16 4.72 7.40
C ARG A 104 17.15 5.71 6.24
N ASP A 105 16.44 6.81 6.44
CA ASP A 105 16.23 7.82 5.41
C ASP A 105 17.46 8.69 5.24
N THR A 106 17.80 9.00 3.98
CA THR A 106 18.89 9.91 3.61
C THR A 106 18.39 11.31 3.25
N GLY A 107 17.05 11.50 3.16
CA GLY A 107 16.44 12.77 2.74
C GLY A 107 16.71 13.16 1.28
N LYS A 108 17.07 12.20 0.42
CA LYS A 108 17.44 12.43 -0.99
C LYS A 108 16.78 11.42 -1.94
N THR A 109 15.63 10.89 -1.56
CA THR A 109 14.92 9.88 -2.36
C THR A 109 13.77 10.55 -3.09
N LEU A 110 13.61 10.20 -4.37
CA LEU A 110 12.43 10.53 -5.17
C LEU A 110 11.49 9.32 -5.17
N TYR A 111 10.28 9.51 -4.68
CA TYR A 111 9.18 8.53 -4.74
C TYR A 111 8.21 8.94 -5.85
N ILE A 112 7.90 8.01 -6.73
CA ILE A 112 6.88 8.18 -7.77
C ILE A 112 5.80 7.15 -7.53
N LEU A 113 4.57 7.62 -7.31
CA LEU A 113 3.40 6.79 -7.00
C LEU A 113 2.35 7.01 -8.08
N ASP A 114 1.89 5.92 -8.67
CA ASP A 114 0.88 5.91 -9.71
C ASP A 114 -0.44 5.41 -9.12
N GLU A 115 -1.46 6.27 -9.11
CA GLU A 115 -2.80 6.04 -8.57
C GLU A 115 -2.83 5.32 -7.20
N PRO A 116 -2.08 5.79 -6.18
CA PRO A 116 -1.95 5.07 -4.92
C PRO A 116 -3.24 5.00 -4.11
N THR A 117 -4.28 5.76 -4.47
CA THR A 117 -5.57 5.77 -3.80
C THR A 117 -6.60 4.83 -4.41
N THR A 118 -6.27 4.14 -5.51
CA THR A 118 -7.20 3.23 -6.18
C THR A 118 -7.73 2.16 -5.21
N GLY A 119 -9.05 2.08 -5.08
CA GLY A 119 -9.74 1.12 -4.21
C GLY A 119 -9.66 1.43 -2.71
N LEU A 120 -9.22 2.62 -2.32
CA LEU A 120 -9.18 3.05 -0.92
C LEU A 120 -10.44 3.79 -0.50
N HIS A 121 -10.87 3.58 0.74
CA HIS A 121 -11.86 4.42 1.39
C HIS A 121 -11.27 5.77 1.81
N PHE A 122 -12.12 6.76 2.02
CA PHE A 122 -11.73 8.13 2.41
C PHE A 122 -10.77 8.17 3.62
N GLU A 123 -11.03 7.39 4.67
CA GLU A 123 -10.16 7.32 5.85
C GLU A 123 -8.78 6.72 5.51
N ASP A 124 -8.74 5.72 4.63
CA ASP A 124 -7.48 5.13 4.16
C ASP A 124 -6.64 6.13 3.36
N ILE A 125 -7.29 6.98 2.54
CA ILE A 125 -6.64 8.05 1.79
C ILE A 125 -6.00 9.04 2.75
N ARG A 126 -6.69 9.43 3.81
CA ARG A 126 -6.15 10.33 4.84
C ARG A 126 -4.91 9.74 5.52
N VAL A 127 -4.95 8.45 5.86
CA VAL A 127 -3.81 7.75 6.44
C VAL A 127 -2.65 7.70 5.45
N LEU A 128 -2.90 7.39 4.18
CA LEU A 128 -1.89 7.39 3.12
C LEU A 128 -1.23 8.76 2.98
N MET A 129 -2.01 9.84 2.91
CA MET A 129 -1.48 11.20 2.79
C MET A 129 -0.61 11.59 3.98
N ASN A 130 -0.98 11.22 5.21
CA ASN A 130 -0.15 11.44 6.38
C ASN A 130 1.20 10.71 6.29
N VAL A 131 1.20 9.52 5.70
CA VAL A 131 2.43 8.74 5.46
C VAL A 131 3.32 9.43 4.43
N LEU A 132 2.75 9.90 3.32
CA LEU A 132 3.48 10.61 2.27
C LEU A 132 4.07 11.93 2.79
N ASN A 133 3.32 12.68 3.58
CA ASN A 133 3.82 13.89 4.23
C ASN A 133 5.01 13.59 5.17
N LYS A 134 4.95 12.51 5.95
CA LYS A 134 6.11 12.08 6.76
C LYS A 134 7.36 11.79 5.92
N LEU A 135 7.22 11.29 4.67
CA LEU A 135 8.36 11.10 3.77
C LEU A 135 8.91 12.44 3.30
N VAL A 136 8.03 13.40 2.98
CA VAL A 136 8.43 14.76 2.58
C VAL A 136 9.11 15.49 3.74
N ASP A 137 8.57 15.40 4.95
CA ASP A 137 9.13 16.02 6.16
C ASP A 137 10.56 15.53 6.47
N LYS A 138 10.90 14.33 6.03
CA LYS A 138 12.26 13.78 6.11
C LYS A 138 13.20 14.30 5.02
N GLY A 139 12.76 15.20 4.16
CA GLY A 139 13.53 15.82 3.09
C GLY A 139 13.47 15.11 1.74
N ASN A 140 12.59 14.11 1.58
CA ASN A 140 12.39 13.42 0.30
C ASN A 140 11.45 14.17 -0.62
N THR A 141 11.47 13.83 -1.90
CA THR A 141 10.51 14.32 -2.90
C THR A 141 9.51 13.22 -3.23
N VAL A 142 8.22 13.57 -3.21
CA VAL A 142 7.13 12.64 -3.56
C VAL A 142 6.35 13.20 -4.74
N ILE A 143 6.26 12.44 -5.82
CA ILE A 143 5.42 12.72 -6.99
C ILE A 143 4.28 11.69 -6.98
N VAL A 144 3.05 12.19 -7.01
CA VAL A 144 1.85 11.36 -7.04
C VAL A 144 1.09 11.65 -8.32
N ILE A 145 0.82 10.61 -9.12
CA ILE A 145 -0.06 10.68 -10.28
C ILE A 145 -1.45 10.31 -9.76
N GLU A 146 -2.38 11.25 -9.79
CA GLU A 146 -3.70 11.07 -9.20
C GLU A 146 -4.78 11.91 -9.90
N HIS A 147 -5.99 11.42 -9.83
CA HIS A 147 -7.20 12.13 -10.26
C HIS A 147 -8.18 12.38 -9.09
N ASN A 148 -7.85 11.90 -7.91
CA ASN A 148 -8.65 12.10 -6.70
C ASN A 148 -8.47 13.55 -6.19
N LEU A 149 -9.55 14.32 -6.20
CA LEU A 149 -9.54 15.73 -5.80
C LEU A 149 -9.10 15.96 -4.35
N ASP A 150 -9.37 15.03 -3.44
CA ASP A 150 -8.98 15.17 -2.04
C ASP A 150 -7.46 15.04 -1.87
N VAL A 151 -6.81 14.20 -2.70
CA VAL A 151 -5.35 14.10 -2.76
C VAL A 151 -4.75 15.35 -3.40
N ILE A 152 -5.31 15.78 -4.52
CA ILE A 152 -4.86 16.97 -5.26
C ILE A 152 -4.89 18.22 -4.37
N LYS A 153 -5.93 18.37 -3.55
CA LYS A 153 -6.05 19.48 -2.58
C LYS A 153 -4.97 19.50 -1.51
N MET A 154 -4.41 18.35 -1.18
CA MET A 154 -3.37 18.18 -0.15
C MET A 154 -1.95 18.32 -0.68
N ALA A 155 -1.78 18.46 -2.00
CA ALA A 155 -0.47 18.61 -2.63
C ALA A 155 0.13 20.01 -2.36
N ASP A 156 1.43 20.11 -2.25
CA ASP A 156 2.15 21.37 -2.18
C ASP A 156 2.22 22.05 -3.55
N TYR A 157 2.29 21.24 -4.61
CA TYR A 157 2.42 21.71 -5.99
C TYR A 157 1.69 20.76 -6.93
N ILE A 158 0.97 21.31 -7.89
CA ILE A 158 0.20 20.58 -8.90
C ILE A 158 0.82 20.81 -10.27
N ILE A 159 0.92 19.77 -11.07
CA ILE A 159 1.30 19.79 -12.48
C ILE A 159 0.13 19.16 -13.24
N ASP A 160 -0.62 19.97 -13.99
CA ASP A 160 -1.76 19.53 -14.76
C ASP A 160 -1.36 19.25 -16.20
N MET A 161 -1.60 18.03 -16.66
CA MET A 161 -1.20 17.51 -17.96
C MET A 161 -2.44 17.16 -18.78
N GLY A 162 -2.48 17.60 -20.04
CA GLY A 162 -3.62 17.33 -20.92
C GLY A 162 -3.39 17.80 -22.35
N PRO A 163 -4.46 18.21 -23.12
CA PRO A 163 -5.88 18.10 -22.79
C PRO A 163 -6.44 16.68 -22.91
N GLU A 164 -5.78 15.81 -23.66
CA GLU A 164 -6.20 14.43 -23.92
C GLU A 164 -5.20 13.42 -23.37
N GLY A 165 -5.54 12.13 -23.44
CA GLY A 165 -4.63 11.02 -23.11
C GLY A 165 -3.88 10.49 -24.34
N GLY A 166 -2.81 9.72 -24.12
CA GLY A 166 -2.06 9.05 -25.19
C GLY A 166 -1.33 10.01 -26.14
N LYS A 167 -1.48 9.82 -27.45
CA LYS A 167 -0.75 10.60 -28.46
C LYS A 167 -1.20 12.07 -28.58
N GLY A 168 -2.40 12.40 -28.12
CA GLY A 168 -2.94 13.77 -28.12
C GLY A 168 -2.75 14.50 -26.79
N GLY A 169 -2.12 13.85 -25.80
CA GLY A 169 -1.88 14.41 -24.47
C GLY A 169 -0.42 14.68 -24.19
N GLY A 170 -0.14 14.99 -22.93
CA GLY A 170 1.23 15.20 -22.48
C GLY A 170 1.68 16.65 -22.53
N GLU A 171 0.78 17.58 -22.85
CA GLU A 171 1.06 19.02 -22.76
C GLU A 171 0.87 19.51 -21.32
N LEU A 172 1.72 20.42 -20.90
CA LEU A 172 1.57 21.10 -19.61
C LEU A 172 0.47 22.16 -19.73
N LEU A 173 -0.68 21.93 -19.13
CA LEU A 173 -1.79 22.87 -19.12
C LEU A 173 -1.63 23.95 -18.07
N SER A 174 -1.33 23.57 -16.86
CA SER A 174 -1.09 24.48 -15.76
C SER A 174 -0.15 23.88 -14.72
N CYS A 175 0.50 24.74 -13.95
CA CYS A 175 1.28 24.29 -12.80
C CYS A 175 1.25 25.37 -11.70
N GLY A 176 1.27 24.93 -10.44
CA GLY A 176 1.25 25.85 -9.32
C GLY A 176 0.79 25.21 -8.01
N THR A 177 0.60 26.04 -7.01
CA THR A 177 -0.04 25.59 -5.77
C THR A 177 -1.52 25.26 -5.99
N PRO A 178 -2.15 24.44 -5.15
CA PRO A 178 -3.58 24.11 -5.29
C PRO A 178 -4.49 25.33 -5.43
N ALA A 179 -4.22 26.42 -4.70
CA ALA A 179 -5.00 27.66 -4.78
C ALA A 179 -4.99 28.29 -6.18
N VAL A 180 -3.87 28.21 -6.91
CA VAL A 180 -3.72 28.74 -8.27
C VAL A 180 -4.36 27.79 -9.27
N SER A 181 -4.08 26.49 -9.16
CA SER A 181 -4.59 25.46 -10.09
C SER A 181 -6.12 25.34 -10.04
N TYR A 182 -6.74 25.51 -8.89
CA TYR A 182 -8.21 25.50 -8.77
C TYR A 182 -8.90 26.61 -9.54
N THR A 183 -8.28 27.75 -9.71
CA THR A 183 -8.85 28.84 -10.51
C THR A 183 -8.79 28.53 -12.01
N HIS A 184 -7.79 27.77 -12.45
CA HIS A 184 -7.65 27.33 -13.84
C HIS A 184 -8.48 26.08 -14.15
N LEU A 185 -8.53 25.08 -13.29
CA LEU A 185 -9.34 23.87 -13.45
C LEU A 185 -10.85 24.17 -13.59
N ARG A 186 -11.38 25.11 -12.79
CA ARG A 186 -12.78 25.57 -12.92
C ARG A 186 -13.07 26.20 -14.28
N ALA A 187 -12.10 26.84 -14.92
CA ALA A 187 -12.29 27.43 -16.24
C ALA A 187 -12.41 26.37 -17.36
N HIS A 188 -11.78 25.21 -17.21
CA HIS A 188 -11.84 24.12 -18.19
C HIS A 188 -13.10 23.24 -18.04
N GLU A 189 -13.55 22.96 -16.80
CA GLU A 189 -14.78 22.19 -16.59
C GLU A 189 -16.04 22.93 -17.06
N THR A 190 -16.06 24.27 -16.97
CA THR A 190 -17.19 25.07 -17.47
C THR A 190 -17.26 25.16 -18.99
N SER A 191 -16.17 24.86 -19.68
CA SER A 191 -16.15 24.84 -21.17
C SER A 191 -16.57 23.50 -21.76
N ALA A 192 -16.62 22.42 -20.99
CA ALA A 192 -17.01 21.09 -21.45
C ALA A 192 -18.53 20.80 -21.35
N HIS A 193 -19.31 21.73 -20.80
CA HIS A 193 -20.77 21.62 -20.62
C HIS A 193 -21.57 22.72 -21.33
N LEU A 194 -21.03 23.31 -22.35
CA LEU A 194 -21.71 24.14 -23.36
C LEU A 194 -21.53 23.49 -24.73
#